data_3d2824a60f295466161e17d540d6c93e
#
_entry.id   3d2824a60f295466161e17d540d6c93e
#
_cell.length_a   1.000
_cell.length_b   1.000
_cell.length_c   1.000
_cell.angle_alpha   90.00
_cell.angle_beta   90.00
_cell.angle_gamma   90.00
#
_symmetry.space_group_name_H-M   'P 1'
#
loop_
_entity.id
_entity.type
_entity.pdbx_description
1 polymer ?
#
loop_
_entity_poly.entity_id
_entity_poly.type
_entity_poly.pdbx_seq_one_letter_code
_entity_poly.pdbx_strand_id
1 'polypeptide(L)'
;FRFCDERERREFYSSIVLGVLAALFSALKIPAIGVMLQAILTDGVTAKTILLSLSIMLISVIGSSILKYRATALQTDAGYCTTANKRVQIAEHLRYLPMGYFNENRLGAITSVTTNTMDNLSGVSTRVVMLVTEGIFSTAVMTLAVCLFDWRVGLFIIAGLAVYYAANHALQVKSEQTTCRKFTGDTAVVERVLEFIKGIAEVKSYSLIGKYNRRLNAAIEENVDANTDMELKLLPLMLAQNVIAKLTDVGVVVLSLALYTNGHMELLNCAMLCICSFLLTEGLEQAGTQSSLLRVVDTCVNQATDILNLPAMDISGAEFSSERRDLHAENIRFSYGEKPI
;
A
#
# COMPACT_ATOMS: atom_id res chain seq x y z
N PHE A 1 1.81 2.90 11.07
CA PHE A 1 3.05 3.00 11.87
C PHE A 1 2.86 2.73 13.38
N ARG A 2 1.66 2.90 13.95
CA ARG A 2 1.37 2.53 15.36
C ARG A 2 1.45 1.01 15.62
N PHE A 3 1.28 0.23 14.58
CA PHE A 3 1.33 -1.23 14.64
C PHE A 3 2.78 -1.78 14.70
N CYS A 4 3.78 -0.98 14.28
CA CYS A 4 5.19 -1.37 14.29
C CYS A 4 5.83 -1.09 15.66
N ASP A 5 6.80 -1.91 16.04
CA ASP A 5 7.62 -1.65 17.21
C ASP A 5 8.60 -0.48 16.92
N GLU A 6 9.31 0.04 17.96
CA GLU A 6 10.11 1.25 17.82
C GLU A 6 11.25 1.14 16.82
N ARG A 7 11.86 -0.04 16.70
CA ARG A 7 12.95 -0.30 15.75
C ARG A 7 12.44 -0.23 14.31
N GLU A 8 11.43 -1.02 13.98
CA GLU A 8 10.85 -1.09 12.64
C GLU A 8 10.26 0.26 12.21
N ARG A 9 9.62 0.98 13.15
CA ARG A 9 9.12 2.32 12.90
C ARG A 9 10.24 3.28 12.51
N ARG A 10 11.41 3.21 13.16
CA ARG A 10 12.59 4.01 12.80
C ARG A 10 13.12 3.65 11.41
N GLU A 11 13.15 2.37 11.08
CA GLU A 11 13.58 1.88 9.78
C GLU A 11 12.64 2.35 8.66
N PHE A 12 11.31 2.32 8.87
CA PHE A 12 10.33 2.90 7.95
C PHE A 12 10.53 4.41 7.74
N TYR A 13 10.72 5.18 8.81
CA TYR A 13 11.00 6.63 8.67
C TYR A 13 12.31 6.89 7.94
N SER A 14 13.36 6.12 8.23
CA SER A 14 14.63 6.22 7.53
C SER A 14 14.50 5.90 6.04
N SER A 15 13.70 4.89 5.69
CA SER A 15 13.43 4.54 4.29
C SER A 15 12.70 5.68 3.55
N ILE A 16 11.74 6.34 4.21
CA ILE A 16 11.03 7.50 3.65
C ILE A 16 12.02 8.65 3.39
N VAL A 17 12.89 8.98 4.35
CA VAL A 17 13.89 10.04 4.19
C VAL A 17 14.85 9.72 3.03
N LEU A 18 15.31 8.48 2.93
CA LEU A 18 16.15 8.03 1.81
C LEU A 18 15.39 8.09 0.48
N GLY A 19 14.09 7.79 0.46
CA GLY A 19 13.23 7.94 -0.70
C GLY A 19 13.11 9.39 -1.17
N VAL A 20 12.95 10.33 -0.24
CA VAL A 20 12.95 11.78 -0.55
C VAL A 20 14.29 12.22 -1.13
N LEU A 21 15.40 11.79 -0.54
CA LEU A 21 16.73 12.08 -1.08
C LEU A 21 16.92 11.46 -2.47
N ALA A 22 16.42 10.25 -2.69
CA ALA A 22 16.47 9.61 -4.01
C ALA A 22 15.65 10.40 -5.06
N ALA A 23 14.50 10.95 -4.69
CA ALA A 23 13.70 11.82 -5.55
C ALA A 23 14.45 13.11 -5.91
N LEU A 24 15.15 13.74 -4.95
CA LEU A 24 15.99 14.92 -5.21
C LEU A 24 17.14 14.59 -6.17
N PHE A 25 17.84 13.47 -5.97
CA PHE A 25 18.87 13.03 -6.92
C PHE A 25 18.29 12.71 -8.30
N SER A 26 17.11 12.13 -8.37
CA SER A 26 16.42 11.87 -9.64
C SER A 26 16.05 13.18 -10.38
N ALA A 27 15.72 14.25 -9.66
CA ALA A 27 15.43 15.55 -10.24
C ALA A 27 16.64 16.23 -10.91
N LEU A 28 17.87 15.82 -10.58
CA LEU A 28 19.10 16.31 -11.26
C LEU A 28 19.13 15.99 -12.76
N LYS A 29 18.27 15.10 -13.25
CA LYS A 29 18.09 14.87 -14.69
C LYS A 29 17.62 16.15 -15.42
N ILE A 30 16.81 16.99 -14.77
CA ILE A 30 16.30 18.23 -15.35
C ILE A 30 17.44 19.21 -15.68
N PRO A 31 18.30 19.62 -14.74
CA PRO A 31 19.43 20.50 -15.08
C PRO A 31 20.44 19.85 -16.04
N ALA A 32 20.61 18.51 -16.02
CA ALA A 32 21.46 17.84 -17.00
C ALA A 32 20.92 18.02 -18.45
N ILE A 33 19.61 17.87 -18.64
CA ILE A 33 18.94 18.13 -19.92
C ILE A 33 19.03 19.63 -20.26
N GLY A 34 18.84 20.51 -19.28
CA GLY A 34 18.90 21.97 -19.46
C GLY A 34 20.24 22.45 -19.98
N VAL A 35 21.33 21.96 -19.41
CA VAL A 35 22.71 22.31 -19.88
C VAL A 35 22.91 21.90 -21.33
N MET A 36 22.43 20.71 -21.71
CA MET A 36 22.56 20.24 -23.09
C MET A 36 21.68 21.04 -24.05
N LEU A 37 20.44 21.33 -23.65
CA LEU A 37 19.49 22.09 -24.46
C LEU A 37 19.97 23.53 -24.65
N GLN A 38 20.50 24.16 -23.60
CA GLN A 38 21.10 25.50 -23.69
C GLN A 38 22.28 25.52 -24.68
N ALA A 39 23.17 24.53 -24.60
CA ALA A 39 24.28 24.44 -25.53
C ALA A 39 23.85 24.27 -26.99
N ILE A 40 22.74 23.56 -27.25
CA ILE A 40 22.18 23.39 -28.60
C ILE A 40 21.59 24.71 -29.12
N LEU A 41 20.92 25.49 -28.26
CA LEU A 41 20.18 26.68 -28.67
C LEU A 41 21.05 27.94 -28.77
N THR A 42 22.15 28.07 -27.98
CA THR A 42 22.89 29.35 -27.86
C THR A 42 24.36 29.23 -28.28
N ASP A 43 25.14 28.34 -27.70
CA ASP A 43 26.61 28.38 -27.72
C ASP A 43 27.24 27.33 -28.64
N GLY A 44 26.46 26.43 -29.24
CA GLY A 44 26.99 25.24 -29.89
C GLY A 44 27.46 24.18 -28.90
N VAL A 45 27.41 22.94 -29.34
CA VAL A 45 27.75 21.80 -28.48
C VAL A 45 29.28 21.64 -28.41
N THR A 46 29.84 21.80 -27.20
CA THR A 46 31.25 21.56 -26.92
C THR A 46 31.45 20.27 -26.14
N ALA A 47 32.66 19.66 -26.26
CA ALA A 47 32.99 18.46 -25.48
C ALA A 47 32.87 18.69 -23.97
N LYS A 48 33.11 19.90 -23.49
CA LYS A 48 32.91 20.27 -22.06
C LYS A 48 31.46 20.23 -21.64
N THR A 49 30.49 20.73 -22.46
CA THR A 49 29.08 20.72 -22.15
C THR A 49 28.49 19.30 -22.16
N ILE A 50 28.98 18.46 -23.09
CA ILE A 50 28.61 17.04 -23.14
C ILE A 50 29.09 16.34 -21.85
N LEU A 51 30.36 16.55 -21.48
CA LEU A 51 30.94 15.91 -20.28
C LEU A 51 30.25 16.37 -19.01
N LEU A 52 29.89 17.65 -18.89
CA LEU A 52 29.17 18.21 -17.75
C LEU A 52 27.79 17.60 -17.63
N SER A 53 26.99 17.61 -18.69
CA SER A 53 25.64 17.02 -18.72
C SER A 53 25.69 15.53 -18.40
N LEU A 54 26.61 14.79 -18.99
CA LEU A 54 26.81 13.36 -18.73
C LEU A 54 27.17 13.10 -17.26
N SER A 55 28.09 13.92 -16.70
CA SER A 55 28.49 13.78 -15.29
C SER A 55 27.33 14.01 -14.34
N ILE A 56 26.52 15.05 -14.55
CA ILE A 56 25.31 15.32 -13.74
C ILE A 56 24.34 14.16 -13.87
N MET A 57 24.13 13.64 -15.08
CA MET A 57 23.22 12.53 -15.31
C MET A 57 23.70 11.23 -14.64
N LEU A 58 25.00 10.94 -14.69
CA LEU A 58 25.59 9.78 -13.99
C LEU A 58 25.45 9.91 -12.48
N ILE A 59 25.71 11.09 -11.91
CA ILE A 59 25.53 11.37 -10.48
C ILE A 59 24.06 11.16 -10.09
N SER A 60 23.14 11.67 -10.91
CA SER A 60 21.69 11.49 -10.70
C SER A 60 21.29 10.00 -10.66
N VAL A 61 21.71 9.23 -11.66
CA VAL A 61 21.35 7.81 -11.79
C VAL A 61 22.00 6.98 -10.68
N ILE A 62 23.29 7.12 -10.45
CA ILE A 62 24.01 6.34 -9.44
C ILE A 62 23.51 6.72 -8.04
N GLY A 63 23.40 8.01 -7.73
CA GLY A 63 22.94 8.49 -6.44
C GLY A 63 21.51 8.04 -6.13
N SER A 64 20.59 8.25 -7.07
CA SER A 64 19.20 7.80 -6.88
C SER A 64 19.09 6.28 -6.74
N SER A 65 19.86 5.49 -7.51
CA SER A 65 19.83 4.03 -7.46
C SER A 65 20.34 3.48 -6.12
N ILE A 66 21.44 4.03 -5.60
CA ILE A 66 21.99 3.63 -4.31
C ILE A 66 21.02 3.96 -3.18
N LEU A 67 20.44 5.17 -3.19
CA LEU A 67 19.47 5.60 -2.18
C LEU A 67 18.19 4.77 -2.23
N LYS A 68 17.66 4.48 -3.42
CA LYS A 68 16.50 3.60 -3.62
C LYS A 68 16.77 2.18 -3.11
N TYR A 69 17.92 1.62 -3.45
CA TYR A 69 18.30 0.31 -2.95
C TYR A 69 18.32 0.25 -1.43
N ARG A 70 18.94 1.24 -0.77
CA ARG A 70 18.98 1.32 0.70
C ARG A 70 17.58 1.53 1.31
N ALA A 71 16.77 2.41 0.72
CA ALA A 71 15.40 2.65 1.16
C ALA A 71 14.55 1.38 1.07
N THR A 72 14.63 0.67 -0.07
CA THR A 72 13.90 -0.58 -0.29
C THR A 72 14.35 -1.67 0.68
N ALA A 73 15.66 -1.80 0.91
CA ALA A 73 16.20 -2.80 1.83
C ALA A 73 15.69 -2.58 3.26
N LEU A 74 15.77 -1.34 3.77
CA LEU A 74 15.24 -0.99 5.11
C LEU A 74 13.75 -1.24 5.22
N GLN A 75 12.97 -0.88 4.21
CA GLN A 75 11.54 -1.09 4.22
C GLN A 75 11.16 -2.56 4.18
N THR A 76 11.89 -3.36 3.40
CA THR A 76 11.68 -4.80 3.30
C THR A 76 11.98 -5.46 4.64
N ASP A 77 13.10 -5.13 5.28
CA ASP A 77 13.46 -5.65 6.60
C ASP A 77 12.41 -5.27 7.64
N ALA A 78 12.05 -3.98 7.74
CA ALA A 78 11.02 -3.49 8.65
C ALA A 78 9.66 -4.17 8.44
N GLY A 79 9.23 -4.37 7.18
CA GLY A 79 7.95 -5.00 6.86
C GLY A 79 7.89 -6.46 7.28
N TYR A 80 8.90 -7.26 6.97
CA TYR A 80 8.97 -8.66 7.36
C TYR A 80 9.17 -8.84 8.87
N CYS A 81 10.03 -8.03 9.50
CA CYS A 81 10.23 -8.06 10.96
C CYS A 81 8.96 -7.70 11.71
N THR A 82 8.24 -6.64 11.28
CA THR A 82 6.95 -6.27 11.89
C THR A 82 5.97 -7.42 11.87
N THR A 83 5.79 -8.08 10.72
CA THR A 83 4.83 -9.21 10.61
C THR A 83 5.26 -10.42 11.41
N ALA A 84 6.56 -10.74 11.45
CA ALA A 84 7.09 -11.83 12.26
C ALA A 84 6.87 -11.56 13.77
N ASN A 85 7.22 -10.37 14.25
CA ASN A 85 7.02 -9.98 15.64
C ASN A 85 5.53 -9.98 16.02
N LYS A 86 4.64 -9.53 15.14
CA LYS A 86 3.19 -9.56 15.40
C LYS A 86 2.62 -10.98 15.45
N ARG A 87 3.12 -11.90 14.62
CA ARG A 87 2.76 -13.32 14.74
C ARG A 87 3.11 -13.89 16.11
N VAL A 88 4.32 -13.58 16.61
CA VAL A 88 4.75 -14.00 17.95
C VAL A 88 3.86 -13.37 19.02
N GLN A 89 3.57 -12.06 18.93
CA GLN A 89 2.69 -11.37 19.87
C GLN A 89 1.27 -11.95 19.87
N ILE A 90 0.71 -12.27 18.69
CA ILE A 90 -0.59 -12.94 18.59
C ILE A 90 -0.52 -14.32 19.27
N ALA A 91 0.50 -15.12 18.97
CA ALA A 91 0.65 -16.46 19.55
C ALA A 91 0.79 -16.40 21.09
N GLU A 92 1.54 -15.43 21.60
CA GLU A 92 1.65 -15.20 23.05
C GLU A 92 0.32 -14.76 23.66
N HIS A 93 -0.41 -13.87 23.01
CA HIS A 93 -1.72 -13.40 23.47
C HIS A 93 -2.75 -14.52 23.52
N LEU A 94 -2.74 -15.43 22.51
CA LEU A 94 -3.62 -16.59 22.47
C LEU A 94 -3.47 -17.52 23.69
N ARG A 95 -2.29 -17.59 24.32
CA ARG A 95 -2.07 -18.39 25.55
C ARG A 95 -2.89 -17.93 26.73
N TYR A 96 -3.27 -16.65 26.75
CA TYR A 96 -4.00 -16.02 27.84
C TYR A 96 -5.48 -15.86 27.54
N LEU A 97 -5.98 -16.32 26.37
CA LEU A 97 -7.39 -16.27 26.06
C LEU A 97 -8.18 -17.39 26.77
N PRO A 98 -9.42 -17.11 27.20
CA PRO A 98 -10.30 -18.12 27.75
C PRO A 98 -10.59 -19.23 26.76
N MET A 99 -10.68 -20.49 27.20
CA MET A 99 -10.94 -21.65 26.31
C MET A 99 -12.25 -21.52 25.50
N GLY A 100 -13.23 -20.77 25.99
CA GLY A 100 -14.47 -20.48 25.25
C GLY A 100 -14.29 -19.70 23.95
N TYR A 101 -13.11 -19.07 23.73
CA TYR A 101 -12.75 -18.44 22.47
C TYR A 101 -12.35 -19.42 21.36
N PHE A 102 -11.92 -20.63 21.72
CA PHE A 102 -11.39 -21.64 20.78
C PHE A 102 -12.50 -22.55 20.25
N ASN A 103 -13.61 -21.99 19.80
CA ASN A 103 -14.61 -22.76 19.07
C ASN A 103 -14.16 -22.92 17.58
N GLU A 104 -14.76 -23.88 16.85
CA GLU A 104 -14.33 -24.22 15.48
C GLU A 104 -14.30 -23.02 14.52
N ASN A 105 -15.30 -22.15 14.59
CA ASN A 105 -15.39 -20.97 13.71
C ASN A 105 -14.32 -19.93 14.02
N ARG A 106 -14.03 -19.70 15.30
CA ARG A 106 -13.00 -18.73 15.72
C ARG A 106 -11.60 -19.24 15.50
N LEU A 107 -11.37 -20.54 15.65
CA LEU A 107 -10.07 -21.14 15.37
C LEU A 107 -9.68 -20.95 13.89
N GLY A 108 -10.63 -21.14 12.97
CA GLY A 108 -10.44 -20.87 11.56
C GLY A 108 -10.09 -19.41 11.27
N ALA A 109 -10.81 -18.45 11.89
CA ALA A 109 -10.54 -17.03 11.75
C ALA A 109 -9.16 -16.63 12.30
N ILE A 110 -8.79 -17.10 13.51
CA ILE A 110 -7.48 -16.85 14.12
C ILE A 110 -6.36 -17.40 13.23
N THR A 111 -6.51 -18.63 12.73
CA THR A 111 -5.54 -19.26 11.83
C THR A 111 -5.39 -18.44 10.56
N SER A 112 -6.49 -18.02 9.94
CA SER A 112 -6.48 -17.20 8.73
C SER A 112 -5.74 -15.87 8.95
N VAL A 113 -5.98 -15.20 10.08
CA VAL A 113 -5.30 -13.94 10.39
C VAL A 113 -3.81 -14.17 10.62
N THR A 114 -3.44 -15.18 11.39
CA THR A 114 -2.02 -15.45 11.71
C THR A 114 -1.20 -15.88 10.48
N THR A 115 -1.84 -16.52 9.48
CA THR A 115 -1.20 -16.96 8.24
C THR A 115 -1.45 -15.97 7.11
N ASN A 116 -2.61 -16.04 6.47
CA ASN A 116 -2.92 -15.33 5.23
C ASN A 116 -2.91 -13.80 5.38
N THR A 117 -3.53 -13.28 6.45
CA THR A 117 -3.57 -11.83 6.68
C THR A 117 -2.16 -11.29 6.93
N MET A 118 -1.35 -11.98 7.71
CA MET A 118 0.04 -11.56 7.97
C MET A 118 0.93 -11.71 6.74
N ASP A 119 0.73 -12.72 5.88
CA ASP A 119 1.44 -12.85 4.62
C ASP A 119 1.07 -11.74 3.64
N ASN A 120 -0.21 -11.42 3.53
CA ASN A 120 -0.68 -10.29 2.73
C ASN A 120 -0.12 -8.96 3.25
N LEU A 121 -0.13 -8.76 4.57
CA LEU A 121 0.45 -7.56 5.18
C LEU A 121 1.93 -7.41 4.84
N SER A 122 2.73 -8.48 4.97
CA SER A 122 4.17 -8.42 4.64
C SER A 122 4.39 -8.14 3.16
N GLY A 123 3.69 -8.83 2.26
CA GLY A 123 3.85 -8.70 0.82
C GLY A 123 3.44 -7.32 0.27
N VAL A 124 2.40 -6.71 0.86
CA VAL A 124 1.89 -5.41 0.41
C VAL A 124 2.64 -4.26 1.07
N SER A 125 2.86 -4.29 2.38
CA SER A 125 3.49 -3.19 3.12
C SER A 125 4.91 -2.89 2.66
N THR A 126 5.68 -3.92 2.28
CA THR A 126 7.05 -3.78 1.79
C THR A 126 7.18 -3.03 0.46
N ARG A 127 6.12 -2.97 -0.34
CA ARG A 127 6.14 -2.36 -1.68
C ARG A 127 5.35 -1.06 -1.74
N VAL A 128 4.15 -1.07 -1.21
CA VAL A 128 3.16 0.00 -1.44
C VAL A 128 3.54 1.29 -0.74
N VAL A 129 4.01 1.21 0.50
CA VAL A 129 4.41 2.41 1.26
C VAL A 129 5.50 3.18 0.52
N MET A 130 6.49 2.47 -0.04
CA MET A 130 7.57 3.11 -0.79
C MET A 130 7.06 3.71 -2.09
N LEU A 131 6.30 2.96 -2.90
CA LEU A 131 5.81 3.41 -4.20
C LEU A 131 4.93 4.66 -4.08
N VAL A 132 4.02 4.69 -3.10
CA VAL A 132 3.16 5.84 -2.85
C VAL A 132 3.98 7.04 -2.36
N THR A 133 4.89 6.81 -1.42
CA THR A 133 5.72 7.87 -0.85
C THR A 133 6.66 8.44 -1.91
N GLU A 134 7.36 7.59 -2.67
CA GLU A 134 8.25 8.02 -3.75
C GLU A 134 7.49 8.81 -4.82
N GLY A 135 6.32 8.32 -5.23
CA GLY A 135 5.50 9.00 -6.23
C GLY A 135 5.05 10.39 -5.80
N ILE A 136 4.57 10.55 -4.56
CA ILE A 136 4.16 11.84 -4.01
C ILE A 136 5.36 12.80 -3.92
N PHE A 137 6.48 12.35 -3.37
CA PHE A 137 7.66 13.22 -3.22
C PHE A 137 8.30 13.57 -4.56
N SER A 138 8.38 12.61 -5.50
CA SER A 138 8.86 12.87 -6.85
C SER A 138 8.02 13.95 -7.54
N THR A 139 6.70 13.84 -7.48
CA THR A 139 5.79 14.85 -8.04
C THR A 139 5.94 16.21 -7.36
N ALA A 140 6.09 16.23 -6.03
CA ALA A 140 6.28 17.48 -5.29
C ALA A 140 7.61 18.17 -5.67
N VAL A 141 8.70 17.42 -5.78
CA VAL A 141 10.01 17.95 -6.20
C VAL A 141 9.96 18.46 -7.63
N MET A 142 9.32 17.72 -8.55
CA MET A 142 9.14 18.13 -9.93
C MET A 142 8.27 19.39 -10.05
N THR A 143 7.17 19.47 -9.32
CA THR A 143 6.30 20.66 -9.27
C THR A 143 7.07 21.87 -8.76
N LEU A 144 7.89 21.69 -7.70
CA LEU A 144 8.73 22.78 -7.19
C LEU A 144 9.76 23.21 -8.22
N ALA A 145 10.40 22.28 -8.93
CA ALA A 145 11.34 22.60 -10.00
C ALA A 145 10.66 23.40 -11.12
N VAL A 146 9.46 23.02 -11.55
CA VAL A 146 8.69 23.77 -12.56
C VAL A 146 8.32 25.17 -12.06
N CYS A 147 7.93 25.33 -10.80
CA CYS A 147 7.65 26.65 -10.20
C CYS A 147 8.86 27.58 -10.25
N LEU A 148 10.09 27.06 -10.19
CA LEU A 148 11.30 27.84 -10.30
C LEU A 148 11.58 28.30 -11.74
N PHE A 149 11.09 27.58 -12.76
CA PHE A 149 11.18 28.00 -14.15
C PHE A 149 10.12 29.05 -14.51
N ASP A 150 8.85 28.77 -14.19
CA ASP A 150 7.74 29.73 -14.37
C ASP A 150 6.63 29.43 -13.36
N TRP A 151 6.34 30.44 -12.52
CA TRP A 151 5.31 30.34 -11.48
C TRP A 151 3.90 30.14 -12.03
N ARG A 152 3.61 30.60 -13.26
CA ARG A 152 2.28 30.50 -13.90
C ARG A 152 1.99 29.05 -14.27
N VAL A 153 2.98 28.38 -14.84
CA VAL A 153 2.90 26.95 -15.17
C VAL A 153 2.87 26.11 -13.90
N GLY A 154 3.65 26.49 -12.88
CA GLY A 154 3.61 25.87 -11.57
C GLY A 154 2.23 25.92 -10.90
N LEU A 155 1.56 27.09 -10.97
CA LEU A 155 0.20 27.24 -10.43
C LEU A 155 -0.82 26.39 -11.19
N PHE A 156 -0.69 26.27 -12.51
CA PHE A 156 -1.53 25.36 -13.31
C PHE A 156 -1.35 23.90 -12.90
N ILE A 157 -0.11 23.46 -12.67
CA ILE A 157 0.17 22.10 -12.17
C ILE A 157 -0.47 21.88 -10.80
N ILE A 158 -0.34 22.82 -9.87
CA ILE A 158 -0.96 22.71 -8.53
C ILE A 158 -2.47 22.58 -8.64
N ALA A 159 -3.11 23.32 -9.55
CA ALA A 159 -4.55 23.19 -9.82
C ALA A 159 -4.89 21.78 -10.38
N GLY A 160 -4.09 21.28 -11.34
CA GLY A 160 -4.24 19.93 -11.89
C GLY A 160 -4.07 18.84 -10.82
N LEU A 161 -3.07 18.99 -9.94
CA LEU A 161 -2.86 18.09 -8.80
C LEU A 161 -4.04 18.11 -7.82
N ALA A 162 -4.62 19.28 -7.54
CA ALA A 162 -5.81 19.37 -6.67
C ALA A 162 -7.00 18.59 -7.25
N VAL A 163 -7.24 18.69 -8.56
CA VAL A 163 -8.28 17.93 -9.26
C VAL A 163 -7.96 16.43 -9.24
N TYR A 164 -6.70 16.07 -9.46
CA TYR A 164 -6.25 14.68 -9.38
C TYR A 164 -6.49 14.08 -7.99
N TYR A 165 -6.13 14.79 -6.91
CA TYR A 165 -6.36 14.33 -5.55
C TYR A 165 -7.84 14.23 -5.19
N ALA A 166 -8.69 15.12 -5.71
CA ALA A 166 -10.13 15.00 -5.56
C ALA A 166 -10.69 13.73 -6.23
N ALA A 167 -10.22 13.42 -7.45
CA ALA A 167 -10.57 12.18 -8.15
C ALA A 167 -10.04 10.95 -7.40
N ASN A 168 -8.81 11.01 -6.87
CA ASN A 168 -8.24 9.94 -6.05
C ASN A 168 -9.05 9.71 -4.76
N HIS A 169 -9.52 10.77 -4.12
CA HIS A 169 -10.38 10.64 -2.93
C HIS A 169 -11.70 9.94 -3.27
N ALA A 170 -12.35 10.31 -4.38
CA ALA A 170 -13.57 9.65 -4.86
C ALA A 170 -13.33 8.15 -5.16
N LEU A 171 -12.20 7.83 -5.79
CA LEU A 171 -11.76 6.44 -6.03
C LEU A 171 -11.59 5.68 -4.71
N GLN A 172 -10.96 6.29 -3.72
CA GLN A 172 -10.73 5.67 -2.42
C GLN A 172 -12.04 5.38 -1.68
N VAL A 173 -12.98 6.32 -1.62
CA VAL A 173 -14.29 6.12 -0.99
C VAL A 173 -15.05 4.98 -1.67
N LYS A 174 -15.02 4.91 -2.99
CA LYS A 174 -15.70 3.85 -3.74
C LYS A 174 -15.03 2.49 -3.54
N SER A 175 -13.70 2.45 -3.51
CA SER A 175 -12.91 1.24 -3.25
C SER A 175 -13.26 0.63 -1.90
N GLU A 176 -13.43 1.44 -0.85
CA GLU A 176 -13.80 0.97 0.49
C GLU A 176 -15.11 0.20 0.53
N GLN A 177 -16.12 0.71 -0.19
CA GLN A 177 -17.44 0.08 -0.25
C GLN A 177 -17.41 -1.29 -0.97
N THR A 178 -16.54 -1.45 -1.96
CA THR A 178 -16.46 -2.67 -2.76
C THR A 178 -15.51 -3.70 -2.19
N THR A 179 -14.46 -3.27 -1.50
CA THR A 179 -13.43 -4.15 -0.90
C THR A 179 -14.01 -5.07 0.17
N CYS A 180 -14.94 -4.59 1.01
CA CYS A 180 -15.60 -5.43 2.02
C CYS A 180 -16.31 -6.64 1.39
N ARG A 181 -17.03 -6.44 0.28
CA ARG A 181 -17.72 -7.54 -0.43
C ARG A 181 -16.74 -8.57 -0.99
N LYS A 182 -15.61 -8.12 -1.53
CA LYS A 182 -14.54 -9.00 -1.99
C LYS A 182 -14.01 -9.87 -0.86
N PHE A 183 -13.62 -9.28 0.28
CA PHE A 183 -13.10 -10.05 1.41
C PHE A 183 -14.11 -11.06 1.97
N THR A 184 -15.39 -10.72 2.00
CA THR A 184 -16.45 -11.66 2.40
C THR A 184 -16.53 -12.83 1.43
N GLY A 185 -16.44 -12.58 0.13
CA GLY A 185 -16.42 -13.62 -0.92
C GLY A 185 -15.18 -14.51 -0.80
N ASP A 186 -14.00 -13.93 -0.61
CA ASP A 186 -12.75 -14.68 -0.44
C ASP A 186 -12.83 -15.62 0.78
N THR A 187 -13.38 -15.14 1.90
CA THR A 187 -13.57 -15.94 3.12
C THR A 187 -14.57 -17.07 2.90
N ALA A 188 -15.69 -16.80 2.23
CA ALA A 188 -16.70 -17.80 1.92
C ALA A 188 -16.15 -18.95 1.05
N VAL A 189 -15.30 -18.63 0.07
CA VAL A 189 -14.64 -19.68 -0.74
C VAL A 189 -13.74 -20.55 0.13
N VAL A 190 -12.91 -19.94 1.00
CA VAL A 190 -12.02 -20.68 1.90
C VAL A 190 -12.83 -21.60 2.83
N GLU A 191 -13.91 -21.11 3.41
CA GLU A 191 -14.80 -21.91 4.27
C GLU A 191 -15.38 -23.11 3.52
N ARG A 192 -15.86 -22.92 2.29
CA ARG A 192 -16.43 -24.00 1.47
C ARG A 192 -15.37 -25.02 1.03
N VAL A 193 -14.16 -24.57 0.72
CA VAL A 193 -13.02 -25.47 0.43
C VAL A 193 -12.67 -26.31 1.65
N LEU A 194 -12.60 -25.70 2.83
CA LEU A 194 -12.34 -26.43 4.07
C LEU A 194 -13.45 -27.43 4.41
N GLU A 195 -14.72 -27.05 4.24
CA GLU A 195 -15.87 -27.95 4.39
C GLU A 195 -15.76 -29.15 3.45
N PHE A 196 -15.41 -28.91 2.17
CA PHE A 196 -15.20 -29.96 1.17
C PHE A 196 -14.05 -30.92 1.57
N ILE A 197 -12.92 -30.38 2.00
CA ILE A 197 -11.75 -31.17 2.40
C ILE A 197 -12.07 -32.02 3.65
N LYS A 198 -12.73 -31.44 4.66
CA LYS A 198 -13.12 -32.15 5.88
C LYS A 198 -14.12 -33.27 5.57
N GLY A 199 -15.04 -33.05 4.64
CA GLY A 199 -16.07 -34.03 4.25
C GLY A 199 -15.68 -34.93 3.08
N ILE A 200 -14.42 -34.95 2.62
CA ILE A 200 -14.03 -35.65 1.41
C ILE A 200 -14.25 -37.18 1.51
N ALA A 201 -14.09 -37.73 2.71
CA ALA A 201 -14.32 -39.17 2.96
C ALA A 201 -15.79 -39.55 2.71
N GLU A 202 -16.72 -38.76 3.24
CA GLU A 202 -18.16 -38.93 3.06
C GLU A 202 -18.56 -38.73 1.60
N VAL A 203 -18.05 -37.67 0.98
CA VAL A 203 -18.28 -37.38 -0.43
C VAL A 203 -17.88 -38.54 -1.33
N LYS A 204 -16.71 -39.17 -1.07
CA LYS A 204 -16.25 -40.34 -1.81
C LYS A 204 -17.07 -41.59 -1.49
N SER A 205 -17.39 -41.84 -0.23
CA SER A 205 -18.12 -43.05 0.20
C SER A 205 -19.55 -43.08 -0.34
N TYR A 206 -20.22 -41.94 -0.41
CA TYR A 206 -21.61 -41.82 -0.87
C TYR A 206 -21.75 -41.30 -2.30
N SER A 207 -20.67 -41.16 -3.07
CA SER A 207 -20.65 -40.66 -4.44
C SER A 207 -21.35 -39.31 -4.61
N LEU A 208 -21.23 -38.41 -3.62
CA LEU A 208 -21.92 -37.12 -3.56
C LEU A 208 -21.19 -36.00 -4.34
N ILE A 209 -20.21 -36.35 -5.16
CA ILE A 209 -19.32 -35.40 -5.86
C ILE A 209 -20.11 -34.28 -6.56
N GLY A 210 -21.20 -34.61 -7.27
CA GLY A 210 -21.97 -33.61 -8.01
C GLY A 210 -22.78 -32.64 -7.16
N LYS A 211 -23.13 -32.98 -5.93
CA LYS A 211 -23.96 -32.17 -5.02
C LYS A 211 -23.11 -31.20 -4.18
N TYR A 212 -21.93 -31.64 -3.74
CA TYR A 212 -20.96 -30.81 -3.03
C TYR A 212 -20.27 -29.81 -3.95
N ASN A 213 -19.89 -30.23 -5.17
CA ASN A 213 -19.31 -29.32 -6.17
C ASN A 213 -20.23 -28.13 -6.50
N ARG A 214 -21.56 -28.31 -6.47
CA ARG A 214 -22.47 -27.19 -6.73
C ARG A 214 -22.35 -26.06 -5.71
N ARG A 215 -22.20 -26.37 -4.40
CA ARG A 215 -22.06 -25.34 -3.36
C ARG A 215 -20.70 -24.64 -3.44
N LEU A 216 -19.64 -25.41 -3.69
CA LEU A 216 -18.31 -24.83 -3.87
C LEU A 216 -18.25 -23.97 -5.13
N ASN A 217 -18.77 -24.47 -6.26
CA ASN A 217 -18.80 -23.72 -7.50
C ASN A 217 -19.63 -22.42 -7.35
N ALA A 218 -20.78 -22.46 -6.68
CA ALA A 218 -21.59 -21.27 -6.42
C ALA A 218 -20.82 -20.22 -5.59
N ALA A 219 -20.07 -20.66 -4.56
CA ALA A 219 -19.24 -19.73 -3.79
C ALA A 219 -18.08 -19.16 -4.62
N ILE A 220 -17.49 -19.96 -5.50
CA ILE A 220 -16.44 -19.49 -6.43
C ILE A 220 -17.03 -18.50 -7.45
N GLU A 221 -18.19 -18.79 -8.03
CA GLU A 221 -18.89 -17.90 -8.97
C GLU A 221 -19.24 -16.58 -8.31
N GLU A 222 -19.81 -16.61 -7.10
CA GLU A 222 -20.13 -15.40 -6.33
C GLU A 222 -18.88 -14.57 -6.00
N ASN A 223 -17.75 -15.23 -5.70
CA ASN A 223 -16.47 -14.56 -5.48
C ASN A 223 -15.94 -13.92 -6.76
N VAL A 224 -16.00 -14.63 -7.88
CA VAL A 224 -15.62 -14.09 -9.21
C VAL A 224 -16.46 -12.87 -9.54
N ASP A 225 -17.78 -12.97 -9.36
CA ASP A 225 -18.70 -11.85 -9.60
C ASP A 225 -18.38 -10.65 -8.68
N ALA A 226 -18.10 -10.89 -7.40
CA ALA A 226 -17.74 -9.84 -6.46
C ALA A 226 -16.41 -9.15 -6.83
N ASN A 227 -15.41 -9.91 -7.25
CA ASN A 227 -14.12 -9.39 -7.71
C ASN A 227 -14.27 -8.60 -9.03
N THR A 228 -14.97 -9.16 -9.99
CA THR A 228 -15.23 -8.52 -11.29
C THR A 228 -16.04 -7.24 -11.14
N ASP A 229 -17.09 -7.27 -10.31
CA ASP A 229 -17.93 -6.10 -10.02
C ASP A 229 -17.13 -4.98 -9.33
N MET A 230 -16.18 -5.34 -8.44
CA MET A 230 -15.26 -4.39 -7.83
C MET A 230 -14.37 -3.72 -8.90
N GLU A 231 -13.70 -4.51 -9.73
CA GLU A 231 -12.82 -3.99 -10.77
C GLU A 231 -13.58 -3.10 -11.77
N LEU A 232 -14.73 -3.56 -12.27
CA LEU A 232 -15.54 -2.80 -13.23
C LEU A 232 -16.10 -1.49 -12.66
N LYS A 233 -16.38 -1.44 -11.36
CA LYS A 233 -16.83 -0.20 -10.70
C LYS A 233 -15.71 0.78 -10.44
N LEU A 234 -14.49 0.30 -10.23
CA LEU A 234 -13.32 1.15 -10.00
C LEU A 234 -12.67 1.62 -11.30
N LEU A 235 -12.75 0.82 -12.37
CA LEU A 235 -12.13 1.10 -13.66
C LEU A 235 -12.45 2.51 -14.21
N PRO A 236 -13.71 2.98 -14.27
CA PRO A 236 -14.00 4.31 -14.80
C PRO A 236 -13.39 5.44 -13.98
N LEU A 237 -13.27 5.26 -12.65
CA LEU A 237 -12.64 6.25 -11.77
C LEU A 237 -11.13 6.25 -11.94
N MET A 238 -10.51 5.08 -12.09
CA MET A 238 -9.07 4.95 -12.41
C MET A 238 -8.74 5.56 -13.77
N LEU A 239 -9.59 5.33 -14.78
CA LEU A 239 -9.45 5.96 -16.09
C LEU A 239 -9.60 7.47 -16.02
N ALA A 240 -10.60 7.98 -15.29
CA ALA A 240 -10.78 9.41 -15.09
C ALA A 240 -9.56 10.05 -14.40
N GLN A 241 -9.00 9.41 -13.39
CA GLN A 241 -7.79 9.84 -12.70
C GLN A 241 -6.59 9.93 -13.66
N ASN A 242 -6.37 8.89 -14.48
CA ASN A 242 -5.29 8.88 -15.46
C ASN A 242 -5.51 9.95 -16.56
N VAL A 243 -6.74 10.13 -17.02
CA VAL A 243 -7.07 11.19 -18.00
C VAL A 243 -6.79 12.56 -17.43
N ILE A 244 -7.15 12.84 -16.17
CA ILE A 244 -6.85 14.10 -15.49
C ILE A 244 -5.35 14.35 -15.43
N ALA A 245 -4.55 13.32 -15.08
CA ALA A 245 -3.10 13.44 -15.08
C ALA A 245 -2.55 13.79 -16.47
N LYS A 246 -2.96 13.06 -17.50
CA LYS A 246 -2.51 13.32 -18.88
C LYS A 246 -3.00 14.65 -19.44
N LEU A 247 -4.22 15.09 -19.09
CA LEU A 247 -4.71 16.43 -19.45
C LEU A 247 -3.90 17.53 -18.78
N THR A 248 -3.40 17.28 -17.57
CA THR A 248 -2.49 18.22 -16.90
C THR A 248 -1.18 18.32 -17.64
N ASP A 249 -0.58 17.19 -18.08
CA ASP A 249 0.64 17.20 -18.89
C ASP A 249 0.45 17.96 -20.21
N VAL A 250 -0.61 17.66 -20.95
CA VAL A 250 -0.95 18.34 -22.20
C VAL A 250 -1.19 19.84 -21.94
N GLY A 251 -1.90 20.18 -20.86
CA GLY A 251 -2.14 21.58 -20.48
C GLY A 251 -0.86 22.35 -20.19
N VAL A 252 0.13 21.72 -19.53
CA VAL A 252 1.46 22.31 -19.31
C VAL A 252 2.15 22.61 -20.63
N VAL A 253 2.12 21.68 -21.59
CA VAL A 253 2.71 21.90 -22.93
C VAL A 253 2.02 23.05 -23.67
N VAL A 254 0.67 23.04 -23.70
CA VAL A 254 -0.10 24.08 -24.39
C VAL A 254 0.12 25.45 -23.75
N LEU A 255 0.12 25.53 -22.41
CA LEU A 255 0.34 26.77 -21.70
C LEU A 255 1.77 27.30 -21.94
N SER A 256 2.78 26.45 -21.91
CA SER A 256 4.18 26.81 -22.17
C SER A 256 4.36 27.36 -23.58
N LEU A 257 3.76 26.70 -24.59
CA LEU A 257 3.78 27.17 -25.97
C LEU A 257 3.03 28.52 -26.14
N ALA A 258 1.89 28.66 -25.49
CA ALA A 258 1.14 29.96 -25.53
C ALA A 258 1.93 31.09 -24.88
N LEU A 259 2.63 30.89 -23.76
CA LEU A 259 3.49 31.87 -23.13
C LEU A 259 4.71 32.22 -24.01
N TYR A 260 5.28 31.23 -24.69
CA TYR A 260 6.37 31.44 -25.64
C TYR A 260 5.92 32.29 -26.85
N THR A 261 4.80 31.94 -27.49
CA THR A 261 4.31 32.69 -28.68
C THR A 261 3.89 34.10 -28.33
N ASN A 262 3.46 34.37 -27.09
CA ASN A 262 3.15 35.72 -26.60
C ASN A 262 4.41 36.50 -26.12
N GLY A 263 5.60 35.94 -26.25
CA GLY A 263 6.86 36.62 -25.87
C GLY A 263 7.08 36.72 -24.36
N HIS A 264 6.35 35.94 -23.54
CA HIS A 264 6.47 35.95 -22.07
C HIS A 264 7.39 34.91 -21.54
N MET A 265 7.95 34.02 -22.40
CA MET A 265 8.85 32.95 -22.01
C MET A 265 9.92 32.75 -23.06
N GLU A 266 11.14 32.43 -22.63
CA GLU A 266 12.23 32.04 -23.51
C GLU A 266 12.06 30.64 -24.09
N LEU A 267 12.59 30.42 -25.29
CA LEU A 267 12.53 29.12 -25.97
C LEU A 267 13.11 27.98 -25.13
N LEU A 268 14.21 28.25 -24.42
CA LEU A 268 14.86 27.28 -23.54
C LEU A 268 13.91 26.80 -22.43
N ASN A 269 13.27 27.73 -21.73
CA ASN A 269 12.33 27.41 -20.65
C ASN A 269 11.08 26.69 -21.17
N CYS A 270 10.55 27.10 -22.33
CA CYS A 270 9.43 26.41 -22.97
C CYS A 270 9.79 24.96 -23.30
N ALA A 271 10.93 24.72 -23.94
CA ALA A 271 11.35 23.37 -24.27
C ALA A 271 11.63 22.51 -23.01
N MET A 272 12.22 23.10 -21.98
CA MET A 272 12.41 22.41 -20.68
C MET A 272 11.09 22.02 -20.02
N LEU A 273 10.10 22.91 -20.01
CA LEU A 273 8.78 22.63 -19.44
C LEU A 273 8.03 21.55 -20.23
N CYS A 274 8.14 21.56 -21.56
CA CYS A 274 7.60 20.47 -22.39
C CYS A 274 8.23 19.11 -22.07
N ILE A 275 9.53 19.06 -21.80
CA ILE A 275 10.19 17.80 -21.42
C ILE A 275 9.79 17.41 -19.98
N CYS A 276 9.76 18.36 -19.06
CA CYS A 276 9.40 18.10 -17.68
C CYS A 276 7.96 17.61 -17.53
N SER A 277 7.02 18.03 -18.41
CA SER A 277 5.63 17.59 -18.34
C SER A 277 5.48 16.06 -18.45
N PHE A 278 6.28 15.40 -19.28
CA PHE A 278 6.25 13.94 -19.42
C PHE A 278 6.77 13.18 -18.18
N LEU A 279 7.59 13.83 -17.36
CA LEU A 279 8.17 13.23 -16.14
C LEU A 279 7.34 13.55 -14.90
N LEU A 280 6.46 14.56 -14.97
CA LEU A 280 5.80 15.13 -13.82
C LEU A 280 4.76 14.20 -13.21
N THR A 281 3.90 13.59 -14.03
CA THR A 281 2.76 12.81 -13.57
C THR A 281 3.05 11.32 -13.45
N GLU A 282 4.18 10.81 -13.97
CA GLU A 282 4.54 9.39 -13.92
C GLU A 282 4.56 8.86 -12.46
N GLY A 283 5.21 9.57 -11.56
CA GLY A 283 5.25 9.21 -10.13
C GLY A 283 3.87 9.26 -9.46
N LEU A 284 3.05 10.23 -9.86
CA LEU A 284 1.69 10.41 -9.32
C LEU A 284 0.75 9.30 -9.79
N GLU A 285 0.80 8.91 -11.05
CA GLU A 285 0.04 7.80 -11.60
C GLU A 285 0.37 6.49 -10.89
N GLN A 286 1.66 6.24 -10.65
CA GLN A 286 2.11 5.07 -9.90
C GLN A 286 1.62 5.10 -8.46
N ALA A 287 1.73 6.24 -7.76
CA ALA A 287 1.22 6.40 -6.40
C ALA A 287 -0.29 6.22 -6.33
N GLY A 288 -1.04 6.78 -7.28
CA GLY A 288 -2.50 6.67 -7.37
C GLY A 288 -2.97 5.24 -7.55
N THR A 289 -2.36 4.51 -8.49
CA THR A 289 -2.69 3.11 -8.78
C THR A 289 -2.43 2.21 -7.56
N GLN A 290 -1.34 2.47 -6.82
CA GLN A 290 -0.96 1.67 -5.66
C GLN A 290 -1.66 2.11 -4.37
N SER A 291 -2.30 3.28 -4.33
CA SER A 291 -2.95 3.80 -3.11
C SER A 291 -4.10 2.92 -2.61
N SER A 292 -4.76 2.18 -3.50
CA SER A 292 -5.80 1.20 -3.14
C SER A 292 -5.25 0.05 -2.29
N LEU A 293 -4.00 -0.34 -2.50
CA LEU A 293 -3.35 -1.39 -1.73
C LEU A 293 -3.00 -0.97 -0.29
N LEU A 294 -2.90 0.34 0.00
CA LEU A 294 -2.75 0.82 1.38
C LEU A 294 -3.92 0.40 2.26
N ARG A 295 -5.13 0.29 1.69
CA ARG A 295 -6.31 -0.19 2.42
C ARG A 295 -6.24 -1.66 2.77
N VAL A 296 -5.61 -2.47 1.92
CA VAL A 296 -5.34 -3.87 2.26
C VAL A 296 -4.45 -3.93 3.51
N VAL A 297 -3.45 -3.06 3.59
CA VAL A 297 -2.60 -2.93 4.79
C VAL A 297 -3.44 -2.55 6.01
N ASP A 298 -4.29 -1.53 5.91
CA ASP A 298 -5.15 -1.08 7.01
C ASP A 298 -6.11 -2.20 7.46
N THR A 299 -6.72 -2.91 6.52
CA THR A 299 -7.61 -4.04 6.83
C THR A 299 -6.86 -5.17 7.54
N CYS A 300 -5.67 -5.54 7.06
CA CYS A 300 -4.84 -6.56 7.69
C CYS A 300 -4.40 -6.14 9.10
N VAL A 301 -4.03 -4.87 9.30
CA VAL A 301 -3.66 -4.31 10.61
C VAL A 301 -4.84 -4.34 11.56
N ASN A 302 -6.04 -3.95 11.10
CA ASN A 302 -7.25 -3.97 11.93
C ASN A 302 -7.60 -5.40 12.37
N GLN A 303 -7.61 -6.37 11.44
CA GLN A 303 -7.86 -7.78 11.77
C GLN A 303 -6.89 -8.34 12.81
N ALA A 304 -5.59 -8.02 12.68
CA ALA A 304 -4.60 -8.44 13.67
C ALA A 304 -4.80 -7.74 15.03
N THR A 305 -5.14 -6.45 15.00
CA THR A 305 -5.39 -5.65 16.19
C THR A 305 -6.64 -6.14 16.92
N ASP A 306 -7.68 -6.56 16.21
CA ASP A 306 -8.90 -7.11 16.80
C ASP A 306 -8.60 -8.37 17.62
N ILE A 307 -7.69 -9.24 17.14
CA ILE A 307 -7.26 -10.42 17.91
C ILE A 307 -6.46 -10.01 19.14
N LEU A 308 -5.53 -9.04 19.00
CA LEU A 308 -4.70 -8.57 20.12
C LEU A 308 -5.49 -7.82 21.19
N ASN A 309 -6.64 -7.26 20.84
CA ASN A 309 -7.53 -6.57 21.77
C ASN A 309 -8.55 -7.50 22.47
N LEU A 310 -8.57 -8.80 22.14
CA LEU A 310 -9.44 -9.74 22.84
C LEU A 310 -9.08 -9.77 24.34
N PRO A 311 -10.06 -9.80 25.24
CA PRO A 311 -9.79 -9.79 26.69
C PRO A 311 -9.08 -11.08 27.10
N ALA A 312 -7.88 -10.93 27.63
CA ALA A 312 -7.14 -12.02 28.23
C ALA A 312 -7.73 -12.41 29.60
N MET A 313 -7.49 -13.65 30.03
CA MET A 313 -7.81 -14.09 31.38
C MET A 313 -6.99 -13.29 32.38
N ASP A 314 -7.57 -13.00 33.53
CA ASP A 314 -6.84 -12.49 34.66
C ASP A 314 -5.93 -13.60 35.25
N ILE A 315 -4.62 -13.39 35.13
CA ILE A 315 -3.58 -14.28 35.64
C ILE A 315 -2.88 -13.71 36.89
N SER A 316 -3.43 -12.65 37.47
CA SER A 316 -2.86 -11.95 38.63
C SER A 316 -3.07 -12.73 39.97
N GLY A 317 -3.13 -14.04 39.92
CA GLY A 317 -3.21 -14.88 41.09
C GLY A 317 -1.92 -14.89 41.91
N ALA A 318 -2.03 -15.00 43.26
CA ALA A 318 -0.88 -15.20 44.12
C ALA A 318 -0.37 -16.67 43.99
N GLU A 319 0.95 -16.86 44.11
CA GLU A 319 1.49 -18.21 44.22
C GLU A 319 0.87 -18.92 45.43
N PHE A 320 0.22 -20.06 45.12
CA PHE A 320 -0.42 -20.86 46.17
C PHE A 320 0.59 -21.78 46.80
N SER A 321 0.99 -21.46 48.05
CA SER A 321 1.78 -22.33 48.90
C SER A 321 0.89 -22.85 50.01
N SER A 322 0.42 -24.08 49.91
CA SER A 322 -0.36 -24.73 50.95
C SER A 322 0.26 -26.05 51.36
N GLU A 323 0.39 -26.27 52.68
CA GLU A 323 0.75 -27.58 53.22
C GLU A 323 -0.35 -28.62 53.05
N ARG A 324 -1.60 -28.16 52.89
CA ARG A 324 -2.76 -29.04 52.60
C ARG A 324 -3.05 -29.05 51.11
N ARG A 325 -3.18 -30.22 50.54
CA ARG A 325 -3.47 -30.48 49.11
C ARG A 325 -4.96 -30.70 48.85
N ASP A 326 -5.84 -30.23 49.75
CA ASP A 326 -7.27 -30.42 49.63
C ASP A 326 -7.88 -29.23 48.81
N LEU A 327 -8.64 -29.58 47.77
CA LEU A 327 -9.44 -28.63 47.00
C LEU A 327 -10.90 -28.75 47.46
N HIS A 328 -11.42 -27.67 48.09
CA HIS A 328 -12.80 -27.57 48.48
C HIS A 328 -13.51 -26.55 47.60
N ALA A 329 -14.52 -26.98 46.89
CA ALA A 329 -15.28 -26.16 45.96
C ALA A 329 -16.76 -26.19 46.31
N GLU A 330 -17.32 -25.06 46.77
CA GLU A 330 -18.73 -24.92 47.09
C GLU A 330 -19.39 -23.85 46.22
N ASN A 331 -20.62 -24.12 45.77
CA ASN A 331 -21.43 -23.16 45.01
C ASN A 331 -20.75 -22.59 43.74
N ILE A 332 -19.99 -23.41 43.04
CA ILE A 332 -19.36 -22.99 41.79
C ILE A 332 -20.46 -22.74 40.74
N ARG A 333 -20.42 -21.55 40.14
CA ARG A 333 -21.22 -21.22 38.98
C ARG A 333 -20.27 -20.98 37.81
N PHE A 334 -20.52 -21.67 36.71
CA PHE A 334 -19.75 -21.49 35.49
C PHE A 334 -20.69 -21.24 34.31
N SER A 335 -20.32 -20.31 33.44
CA SER A 335 -21.08 -20.04 32.21
C SER A 335 -20.13 -19.77 31.04
N TYR A 336 -20.47 -20.28 29.87
CA TYR A 336 -19.87 -19.86 28.62
C TYR A 336 -20.73 -18.70 28.05
N GLY A 337 -20.28 -17.47 28.20
CA GLY A 337 -21.04 -16.27 27.85
C GLY A 337 -22.27 -16.10 28.74
N GLU A 338 -23.45 -15.87 28.13
CA GLU A 338 -24.72 -15.67 28.86
C GLU A 338 -25.45 -16.97 29.28
N LYS A 339 -24.98 -18.14 28.84
CA LYS A 339 -25.62 -19.42 29.18
C LYS A 339 -24.92 -20.09 30.34
N PRO A 340 -25.55 -20.24 31.51
CA PRO A 340 -25.05 -21.07 32.59
C PRO A 340 -25.08 -22.54 32.15
N ILE A 341 -24.05 -23.29 32.54
CA ILE A 341 -23.95 -24.74 32.39
C ILE A 341 -24.51 -25.39 33.66
#